data_5c46ed431f9cf3e3d7fd3de5a188bc6d
#
_entry.id   5c46ed431f9cf3e3d7fd3de5a188bc6d
#
_cell.length_a   1.000
_cell.length_b   1.000
_cell.length_c   1.000
_cell.angle_alpha   90.00
_cell.angle_beta   90.00
_cell.angle_gamma   90.00
#
_symmetry.space_group_name_H-M   'P 1'
#
loop_
_entity.id
_entity.type
_entity.pdbx_description
1 polymer ?
#
loop_
_entity_poly.entity_id
_entity_poly.type
_entity_poly.pdbx_seq_one_letter_code
_entity_poly.pdbx_strand_id
1 'polypeptide(L)'
;MTIFGTSLFIMTMENTSTDKIISIHQAQKEYFRSGETLCLCFRKKMLKKLLEAMEKWESKLADALWTDLHKSYEEAYLTEISIVTGEIRNHIRNVGKWARRKRAHSPLKLFPSRSYVVKEPLGNVLIVSPWNYPVQLLLNPLVGAISAGCTAVLKPSPYVPTVSKVIEDMIAETFEERYIAVMQGNRHVNAALFEQRWDMIFFTGSPALAKTVMEAAAKNLTPVVLELGGKSPCIIDKAADIAVAAKRIAWGKTLNSGQTCIAPDYILIHKDVKEAFVKAFAAEVRNLHGEDIRKDRHYVRMVNDKAFERVTGYFKDGNIIYGGRTDAESRFIEPTLIENVALDSPLMTEEIFGPVFPVITIDDNGTILSPCHSESSPCHPEFSQCHPEPSQCHPERSEGSFLQSVITFVTSREKPLAFYYFGKESDGWDVIRRTSSGGGCINDVIMHIANENVPFGGVGNSGMGRYHDKASFEAFSHTRSIIATGTWIDLPFRYMPYKMFVLVKKIL
;
A
#
# COMPACT_ATOMS: atom_id res chain seq x y z
N MET A 1 -0.55 39.77 34.49
CA MET A 1 -1.23 38.45 34.42
C MET A 1 -2.16 38.52 33.22
N THR A 2 -1.63 38.25 32.03
CA THR A 2 -2.34 38.44 30.73
C THR A 2 -2.45 37.03 30.14
N ILE A 3 -3.67 36.55 30.10
CA ILE A 3 -4.03 35.23 29.54
C ILE A 3 -4.04 35.38 28.02
N PHE A 4 -3.04 34.83 27.33
CA PHE A 4 -3.08 34.69 25.89
C PHE A 4 -3.99 33.48 25.56
N GLY A 5 -5.22 33.75 25.17
CA GLY A 5 -6.09 32.80 24.53
C GLY A 5 -5.54 32.48 23.13
N THR A 6 -4.91 31.31 22.96
CA THR A 6 -4.59 30.75 21.65
C THR A 6 -5.90 30.26 21.03
N SER A 7 -6.51 31.10 20.20
CA SER A 7 -7.59 30.69 19.30
C SER A 7 -6.97 29.70 18.29
N LEU A 8 -7.34 28.43 18.44
CA LEU A 8 -7.03 27.41 17.45
C LEU A 8 -7.80 27.79 16.17
N PHE A 9 -7.10 28.42 15.21
CA PHE A 9 -7.61 28.59 13.86
C PHE A 9 -7.68 27.19 13.23
N ILE A 10 -8.85 26.55 13.28
CA ILE A 10 -9.14 25.41 12.42
C ILE A 10 -9.09 25.96 10.99
N MET A 11 -7.99 25.75 10.28
CA MET A 11 -7.91 26.03 8.86
C MET A 11 -8.96 25.18 8.15
N THR A 12 -10.09 25.78 7.81
CA THR A 12 -11.07 25.14 6.93
C THR A 12 -10.42 25.08 5.54
N MET A 13 -10.10 23.86 5.11
CA MET A 13 -9.56 23.62 3.77
C MET A 13 -10.57 24.12 2.73
N GLU A 14 -10.14 25.04 1.87
CA GLU A 14 -10.96 25.55 0.78
C GLU A 14 -11.05 24.50 -0.35
N ASN A 15 -12.25 24.23 -0.82
CA ASN A 15 -12.46 23.29 -1.93
C ASN A 15 -12.05 23.93 -3.25
N THR A 16 -11.20 23.26 -4.01
CA THR A 16 -10.91 23.65 -5.41
C THR A 16 -12.21 23.61 -6.22
N SER A 17 -12.50 24.69 -6.93
CA SER A 17 -13.73 24.78 -7.75
C SER A 17 -13.70 23.80 -8.94
N THR A 18 -14.86 23.32 -9.35
CA THR A 18 -15.01 22.43 -10.50
C THR A 18 -14.45 23.06 -11.78
N ASP A 19 -14.65 24.37 -11.99
CA ASP A 19 -14.12 25.06 -13.15
C ASP A 19 -12.58 25.08 -13.16
N LYS A 20 -11.92 25.27 -12.01
CA LYS A 20 -10.47 25.17 -11.90
C LYS A 20 -9.99 23.74 -12.21
N ILE A 21 -10.69 22.71 -11.73
CA ILE A 21 -10.38 21.29 -12.01
C ILE A 21 -10.42 21.05 -13.53
N ILE A 22 -11.49 21.44 -14.20
CA ILE A 22 -11.66 21.29 -15.66
C ILE A 22 -10.56 22.03 -16.42
N SER A 23 -10.32 23.28 -16.05
CA SER A 23 -9.30 24.12 -16.71
C SER A 23 -7.90 23.53 -16.60
N ILE A 24 -7.48 23.08 -15.41
CA ILE A 24 -6.16 22.49 -15.21
C ILE A 24 -6.05 21.14 -15.91
N HIS A 25 -7.08 20.29 -15.82
CA HIS A 25 -7.11 19.02 -16.54
C HIS A 25 -6.91 19.22 -18.05
N GLN A 26 -7.59 20.21 -18.64
CA GLN A 26 -7.44 20.55 -20.07
C GLN A 26 -6.02 21.06 -20.38
N ALA A 27 -5.52 21.99 -19.60
CA ALA A 27 -4.17 22.55 -19.76
C ALA A 27 -3.07 21.46 -19.66
N GLN A 28 -3.22 20.52 -18.74
CA GLN A 28 -2.30 19.39 -18.58
C GLN A 28 -2.34 18.42 -19.78
N LYS A 29 -3.51 18.15 -20.34
CA LYS A 29 -3.64 17.34 -21.58
C LYS A 29 -2.99 18.03 -22.77
N GLU A 30 -3.18 19.32 -22.93
CA GLU A 30 -2.53 20.10 -24.00
C GLU A 30 -1.01 20.13 -23.85
N TYR A 31 -0.53 20.34 -22.61
CA TYR A 31 0.91 20.31 -22.33
C TYR A 31 1.52 18.92 -22.59
N PHE A 32 0.84 17.85 -22.18
CA PHE A 32 1.29 16.48 -22.50
C PHE A 32 1.37 16.25 -24.03
N ARG A 33 0.36 16.72 -24.80
CA ARG A 33 0.34 16.60 -26.27
C ARG A 33 1.44 17.36 -26.96
N SER A 34 2.01 18.41 -26.35
CA SER A 34 3.17 19.13 -26.90
C SER A 34 4.41 18.23 -27.03
N GLY A 35 4.46 17.11 -26.30
CA GLY A 35 5.58 16.17 -26.30
C GLY A 35 6.78 16.62 -25.47
N GLU A 36 6.73 17.78 -24.78
CA GLU A 36 7.84 18.28 -23.97
C GLU A 36 8.24 17.32 -22.86
N THR A 37 7.27 16.67 -22.21
CA THR A 37 7.49 15.68 -21.15
C THR A 37 8.16 14.39 -21.63
N LEU A 38 8.19 14.12 -22.92
CA LEU A 38 8.79 12.91 -23.51
C LEU A 38 10.31 12.92 -23.45
N CYS A 39 10.94 14.11 -23.40
CA CYS A 39 12.39 14.23 -23.33
C CYS A 39 12.93 13.70 -22.00
N LEU A 40 13.88 12.77 -22.07
CA LEU A 40 14.53 12.22 -20.88
C LEU A 40 15.28 13.27 -20.06
N CYS A 41 15.84 14.29 -20.74
CA CYS A 41 16.51 15.43 -20.08
C CYS A 41 15.51 16.24 -19.26
N PHE A 42 14.29 16.47 -19.78
CA PHE A 42 13.21 17.15 -19.06
C PHE A 42 12.81 16.35 -17.80
N ARG A 43 12.54 15.04 -17.94
CA ARG A 43 12.15 14.19 -16.80
C ARG A 43 13.19 14.20 -15.69
N LYS A 44 14.48 14.06 -16.02
CA LYS A 44 15.58 14.14 -15.05
C LYS A 44 15.68 15.52 -14.39
N LYS A 45 15.46 16.59 -15.15
CA LYS A 45 15.43 17.95 -14.61
C LYS A 45 14.26 18.12 -13.60
N MET A 46 13.08 17.60 -13.93
CA MET A 46 11.91 17.71 -13.03
C MET A 46 12.09 16.85 -11.77
N LEU A 47 12.67 15.64 -11.87
CA LEU A 47 13.03 14.84 -10.70
C LEU A 47 14.04 15.54 -9.78
N LYS A 48 15.05 16.22 -10.36
CA LYS A 48 16.01 17.02 -9.57
C LYS A 48 15.34 18.20 -8.87
N LYS A 49 14.44 18.93 -9.56
CA LYS A 49 13.66 19.99 -8.94
C LYS A 49 12.81 19.50 -7.77
N LEU A 50 12.19 18.31 -7.92
CA LEU A 50 11.42 17.70 -6.82
C LEU A 50 12.33 17.33 -5.66
N LEU A 51 13.54 16.80 -5.90
CA LEU A 51 14.50 16.51 -4.85
C LEU A 51 14.93 17.78 -4.09
N GLU A 52 15.29 18.82 -4.80
CA GLU A 52 15.64 20.13 -4.24
C GLU A 52 14.49 20.72 -3.42
N ALA A 53 13.24 20.58 -3.90
CA ALA A 53 12.06 20.99 -3.17
C ALA A 53 11.87 20.20 -1.88
N MET A 54 12.01 18.85 -1.92
CA MET A 54 11.93 18.02 -0.73
C MET A 54 12.97 18.41 0.32
N GLU A 55 14.21 18.65 -0.09
CA GLU A 55 15.28 19.08 0.81
C GLU A 55 15.03 20.49 1.39
N LYS A 56 14.52 21.42 0.58
CA LYS A 56 14.18 22.78 1.02
C LYS A 56 13.00 22.81 2.00
N TRP A 57 12.00 21.98 1.78
CA TRP A 57 10.73 21.98 2.53
C TRP A 57 10.69 20.95 3.66
N GLU A 58 11.78 20.20 3.91
CA GLU A 58 11.87 19.10 4.89
C GLU A 58 11.34 19.49 6.28
N SER A 59 11.84 20.59 6.85
CA SER A 59 11.42 21.06 8.18
C SER A 59 9.92 21.39 8.21
N LYS A 60 9.41 22.11 7.19
CA LYS A 60 8.00 22.48 7.12
C LYS A 60 7.08 21.26 6.97
N LEU A 61 7.51 20.26 6.21
CA LEU A 61 6.77 18.99 6.08
C LEU A 61 6.73 18.25 7.42
N ALA A 62 7.86 18.17 8.14
CA ALA A 62 7.92 17.54 9.45
C ALA A 62 7.07 18.29 10.49
N ASP A 63 7.12 19.62 10.51
CA ASP A 63 6.30 20.45 11.41
C ASP A 63 4.79 20.30 11.14
N ALA A 64 4.42 20.16 9.86
CA ALA A 64 3.03 19.91 9.46
C ALA A 64 2.58 18.50 9.87
N LEU A 65 3.43 17.48 9.73
CA LEU A 65 3.16 16.12 10.19
C LEU A 65 3.01 16.03 11.73
N TRP A 66 3.80 16.82 12.45
CA TRP A 66 3.61 16.97 13.89
C TRP A 66 2.27 17.61 14.21
N THR A 67 1.90 18.68 13.51
CA THR A 67 0.64 19.41 13.75
C THR A 67 -0.59 18.53 13.51
N ASP A 68 -0.63 17.81 12.41
CA ASP A 68 -1.81 17.03 12.02
C ASP A 68 -1.87 15.64 12.68
N LEU A 69 -0.72 14.97 12.92
CA LEU A 69 -0.65 13.57 13.34
C LEU A 69 0.13 13.36 14.65
N HIS A 70 0.78 14.38 15.20
CA HIS A 70 1.76 14.22 16.29
C HIS A 70 2.92 13.27 15.90
N LYS A 71 3.29 13.25 14.64
CA LYS A 71 4.40 12.45 14.16
C LYS A 71 5.71 13.19 14.42
N SER A 72 6.63 12.59 15.20
CA SER A 72 7.92 13.21 15.51
C SER A 72 8.75 13.45 14.25
N TYR A 73 9.73 14.37 14.33
CA TYR A 73 10.62 14.65 13.20
C TYR A 73 11.33 13.37 12.72
N GLU A 74 11.82 12.57 13.67
CA GLU A 74 12.51 11.32 13.38
C GLU A 74 11.62 10.32 12.64
N GLU A 75 10.38 10.13 13.09
CA GLU A 75 9.43 9.24 12.41
C GLU A 75 8.99 9.81 11.05
N ALA A 76 8.71 11.12 10.98
CA ALA A 76 8.37 11.81 9.73
C ALA A 76 9.49 11.67 8.69
N TYR A 77 10.74 11.84 9.11
CA TYR A 77 11.89 11.68 8.23
C TYR A 77 12.05 10.23 7.76
N LEU A 78 12.08 9.27 8.71
CA LEU A 78 12.35 7.87 8.41
C LEU A 78 11.24 7.18 7.59
N THR A 79 9.97 7.56 7.81
CA THR A 79 8.83 6.86 7.21
C THR A 79 8.21 7.57 6.02
N GLU A 80 8.55 8.85 5.80
CA GLU A 80 7.97 9.63 4.71
C GLU A 80 9.04 10.35 3.88
N ILE A 81 9.78 11.29 4.47
CA ILE A 81 10.66 12.18 3.70
C ILE A 81 11.84 11.43 3.07
N SER A 82 12.52 10.58 3.86
CA SER A 82 13.67 9.80 3.36
C SER A 82 13.27 8.78 2.30
N ILE A 83 12.07 8.22 2.40
CA ILE A 83 11.55 7.26 1.41
C ILE A 83 11.33 7.96 0.07
N VAL A 84 10.67 9.13 0.07
CA VAL A 84 10.46 9.92 -1.15
C VAL A 84 11.79 10.37 -1.76
N THR A 85 12.70 10.91 -0.96
CA THR A 85 14.00 11.36 -1.47
C THR A 85 14.86 10.20 -1.99
N GLY A 86 14.78 9.03 -1.36
CA GLY A 86 15.38 7.78 -1.84
C GLY A 86 14.84 7.36 -3.20
N GLU A 87 13.52 7.31 -3.34
CA GLU A 87 12.81 7.01 -4.60
C GLU A 87 13.25 7.97 -5.71
N ILE A 88 13.25 9.29 -5.46
CA ILE A 88 13.67 10.29 -6.44
C ILE A 88 15.12 10.06 -6.89
N ARG A 89 16.05 9.84 -5.94
CA ARG A 89 17.47 9.59 -6.25
C ARG A 89 17.66 8.34 -7.09
N ASN A 90 16.90 7.28 -6.78
CA ASN A 90 16.93 6.04 -7.55
C ASN A 90 16.38 6.23 -8.98
N HIS A 91 15.28 6.97 -9.15
CA HIS A 91 14.72 7.29 -10.44
C HIS A 91 15.67 8.17 -11.30
N ILE A 92 16.32 9.19 -10.74
CA ILE A 92 17.31 10.00 -11.44
C ILE A 92 18.45 9.14 -12.00
N ARG A 93 18.93 8.14 -11.23
CA ARG A 93 19.99 7.21 -11.65
C ARG A 93 19.53 6.27 -12.77
N ASN A 94 18.31 5.74 -12.67
CA ASN A 94 17.89 4.59 -13.45
C ASN A 94 16.91 4.88 -14.60
N VAL A 95 16.20 6.02 -14.61
CA VAL A 95 15.16 6.32 -15.62
C VAL A 95 15.68 6.21 -17.07
N GLY A 96 16.94 6.57 -17.33
CA GLY A 96 17.55 6.42 -18.66
C GLY A 96 17.67 4.96 -19.11
N LYS A 97 17.90 4.04 -18.17
CA LYS A 97 17.95 2.59 -18.42
C LYS A 97 16.55 2.02 -18.61
N TRP A 98 15.58 2.47 -17.81
CA TRP A 98 14.20 1.97 -17.87
C TRP A 98 13.45 2.44 -19.11
N ALA A 99 13.64 3.70 -19.51
CA ALA A 99 13.00 4.30 -20.69
C ALA A 99 13.65 3.89 -22.02
N ARG A 100 14.83 3.26 -21.98
CA ARG A 100 15.54 2.86 -23.19
C ARG A 100 14.76 1.79 -23.96
N ARG A 101 14.64 1.97 -25.31
CA ARG A 101 14.15 0.93 -26.21
C ARG A 101 14.97 -0.35 -26.04
N LYS A 102 14.30 -1.48 -25.77
CA LYS A 102 14.92 -2.80 -25.64
C LYS A 102 14.66 -3.63 -26.89
N ARG A 103 15.71 -4.29 -27.39
CA ARG A 103 15.56 -5.31 -28.43
C ARG A 103 15.04 -6.60 -27.76
N ALA A 104 14.01 -7.19 -28.38
CA ALA A 104 13.51 -8.51 -28.04
C ALA A 104 14.00 -9.53 -29.09
N HIS A 105 14.02 -10.80 -28.71
CA HIS A 105 14.31 -11.88 -29.68
C HIS A 105 13.24 -11.88 -30.77
N SER A 106 13.70 -11.95 -32.04
CA SER A 106 12.80 -12.09 -33.21
C SER A 106 12.90 -13.54 -33.73
N PRO A 107 11.81 -14.33 -33.65
CA PRO A 107 11.79 -15.66 -34.23
C PRO A 107 12.12 -15.65 -35.72
N LEU A 108 12.76 -16.73 -36.23
CA LEU A 108 13.19 -16.82 -37.64
C LEU A 108 12.03 -16.62 -38.63
N LYS A 109 10.81 -17.01 -38.23
CA LYS A 109 9.59 -16.80 -39.04
C LYS A 109 9.26 -15.33 -39.31
N LEU A 110 9.86 -14.39 -38.57
CA LEU A 110 9.71 -12.95 -38.77
C LEU A 110 10.87 -12.34 -39.56
N PHE A 111 11.80 -13.16 -40.06
CA PHE A 111 12.90 -12.64 -40.91
C PHE A 111 12.36 -11.86 -42.11
N PRO A 112 12.91 -10.65 -42.43
CA PRO A 112 14.09 -9.97 -41.86
C PRO A 112 13.78 -8.93 -40.77
N SER A 113 12.77 -9.16 -39.95
CA SER A 113 12.28 -8.20 -38.94
C SER A 113 13.14 -8.20 -37.67
N ARG A 114 13.11 -7.06 -36.98
CA ARG A 114 13.68 -6.86 -35.63
C ARG A 114 12.57 -6.45 -34.68
N SER A 115 12.50 -7.09 -33.48
CA SER A 115 11.50 -6.83 -32.47
C SER A 115 12.04 -5.89 -31.40
N TYR A 116 11.22 -4.96 -30.97
CA TYR A 116 11.55 -3.99 -29.94
C TYR A 116 10.41 -3.84 -28.94
N VAL A 117 10.77 -3.49 -27.70
CA VAL A 117 9.87 -3.06 -26.65
C VAL A 117 10.21 -1.61 -26.31
N VAL A 118 9.21 -0.75 -26.32
CA VAL A 118 9.32 0.69 -26.00
C VAL A 118 8.39 0.99 -24.84
N LYS A 119 8.86 1.79 -23.88
CA LYS A 119 8.04 2.34 -22.80
C LYS A 119 7.62 3.77 -23.18
N GLU A 120 6.33 4.04 -23.10
CA GLU A 120 5.77 5.37 -23.34
C GLU A 120 4.88 5.79 -22.17
N PRO A 121 4.82 7.09 -21.79
CA PRO A 121 3.96 7.56 -20.70
C PRO A 121 2.50 7.32 -21.02
N LEU A 122 1.69 7.04 -19.98
CA LEU A 122 0.25 6.90 -20.15
C LEU A 122 -0.42 8.20 -20.54
N GLY A 123 -0.03 9.34 -19.93
CA GLY A 123 -0.62 10.65 -20.27
C GLY A 123 -0.82 11.56 -19.08
N ASN A 124 -2.04 12.11 -18.96
CA ASN A 124 -2.46 12.92 -17.83
C ASN A 124 -3.04 12.02 -16.73
N VAL A 125 -2.46 12.05 -15.53
CA VAL A 125 -2.78 11.12 -14.45
C VAL A 125 -3.34 11.81 -13.21
N LEU A 126 -4.23 11.11 -12.49
CA LEU A 126 -4.73 11.53 -11.19
C LEU A 126 -4.10 10.67 -10.10
N ILE A 127 -3.55 11.29 -9.05
CA ILE A 127 -2.99 10.63 -7.88
C ILE A 127 -3.79 11.07 -6.64
N VAL A 128 -4.48 10.13 -6.00
CA VAL A 128 -5.29 10.37 -4.79
C VAL A 128 -4.67 9.63 -3.62
N SER A 129 -4.32 10.36 -2.54
CA SER A 129 -3.66 9.77 -1.39
C SER A 129 -4.48 9.86 -0.10
N PRO A 130 -4.24 8.93 0.86
CA PRO A 130 -4.82 8.96 2.19
C PRO A 130 -4.05 9.92 3.11
N TRP A 131 -4.40 9.87 4.39
CA TRP A 131 -3.92 10.78 5.43
C TRP A 131 -2.79 10.20 6.33
N ASN A 132 -2.58 8.89 6.33
CA ASN A 132 -1.71 8.23 7.32
C ASN A 132 -0.21 8.39 7.05
N TYR A 133 0.19 8.42 5.79
CA TYR A 133 1.53 8.79 5.31
C TYR A 133 1.38 9.77 4.13
N PRO A 134 0.90 11.00 4.42
CA PRO A 134 0.41 11.91 3.37
C PRO A 134 1.50 12.41 2.43
N VAL A 135 2.74 12.52 2.88
CA VAL A 135 3.88 12.93 2.05
C VAL A 135 4.32 11.78 1.15
N GLN A 136 4.56 10.61 1.73
CA GLN A 136 5.05 9.44 1.00
C GLN A 136 4.02 8.94 -0.03
N LEU A 137 2.76 8.73 0.41
CA LEU A 137 1.74 8.10 -0.44
C LEU A 137 1.21 9.02 -1.55
N LEU A 138 1.51 10.32 -1.48
CA LEU A 138 1.23 11.24 -2.57
C LEU A 138 2.42 11.41 -3.50
N LEU A 139 3.63 11.55 -2.97
CA LEU A 139 4.81 11.93 -3.74
C LEU A 139 5.57 10.74 -4.36
N ASN A 140 5.57 9.54 -3.76
CA ASN A 140 6.16 8.36 -4.41
C ASN A 140 5.49 8.02 -5.76
N PRO A 141 4.15 7.97 -5.87
CA PRO A 141 3.51 7.82 -7.18
C PRO A 141 3.82 8.97 -8.14
N LEU A 142 3.95 10.21 -7.63
CA LEU A 142 4.36 11.35 -8.45
C LEU A 142 5.76 11.17 -9.05
N VAL A 143 6.72 10.62 -8.29
CA VAL A 143 8.07 10.28 -8.81
C VAL A 143 7.95 9.31 -9.99
N GLY A 144 7.08 8.30 -9.88
CA GLY A 144 6.76 7.37 -10.97
C GLY A 144 6.21 8.09 -12.20
N ALA A 145 5.21 8.96 -12.01
CA ALA A 145 4.57 9.73 -13.08
C ALA A 145 5.57 10.66 -13.81
N ILE A 146 6.39 11.42 -13.06
CA ILE A 146 7.45 12.29 -13.63
C ILE A 146 8.46 11.46 -14.44
N SER A 147 8.92 10.35 -13.90
CA SER A 147 9.92 9.51 -14.55
C SER A 147 9.39 8.84 -15.82
N ALA A 148 8.11 8.47 -15.85
CA ALA A 148 7.43 7.97 -17.04
C ALA A 148 7.24 9.07 -18.10
N GLY A 149 7.07 10.34 -17.69
CA GLY A 149 6.82 11.49 -18.55
C GLY A 149 5.34 11.90 -18.61
N CYS A 150 4.57 11.61 -17.57
CA CYS A 150 3.18 12.00 -17.42
C CYS A 150 3.07 13.46 -16.89
N THR A 151 1.91 14.10 -17.11
CA THR A 151 1.42 15.23 -16.32
C THR A 151 0.57 14.67 -15.18
N ALA A 152 0.46 15.38 -14.06
CA ALA A 152 -0.23 14.85 -12.88
C ALA A 152 -1.07 15.89 -12.12
N VAL A 153 -2.25 15.46 -11.69
CA VAL A 153 -3.03 16.13 -10.64
C VAL A 153 -2.91 15.32 -9.36
N LEU A 154 -2.57 16.01 -8.27
CA LEU A 154 -2.42 15.46 -6.93
C LEU A 154 -3.63 15.84 -6.08
N LYS A 155 -4.22 14.84 -5.41
CA LYS A 155 -5.34 15.05 -4.49
C LYS A 155 -4.97 14.52 -3.10
N PRO A 156 -4.40 15.37 -2.23
CA PRO A 156 -4.10 15.00 -0.85
C PRO A 156 -5.38 14.83 -0.02
N SER A 157 -5.24 14.19 1.14
CA SER A 157 -6.36 13.95 2.05
C SER A 157 -6.78 15.22 2.79
N PRO A 158 -8.09 15.48 2.95
CA PRO A 158 -8.59 16.58 3.75
C PRO A 158 -8.44 16.38 5.28
N TYR A 159 -8.06 15.18 5.73
CA TYR A 159 -7.89 14.88 7.15
C TYR A 159 -6.56 15.36 7.74
N VAL A 160 -5.62 15.79 6.90
CA VAL A 160 -4.32 16.35 7.26
C VAL A 160 -4.13 17.70 6.55
N PRO A 161 -4.91 18.73 6.93
CA PRO A 161 -4.99 19.98 6.19
C PRO A 161 -3.68 20.75 6.17
N THR A 162 -2.90 20.72 7.26
CA THR A 162 -1.61 21.41 7.36
C THR A 162 -0.59 20.80 6.41
N VAL A 163 -0.45 19.47 6.40
CA VAL A 163 0.44 18.76 5.46
C VAL A 163 0.01 18.99 4.02
N SER A 164 -1.29 18.90 3.76
CA SER A 164 -1.84 19.12 2.42
C SER A 164 -1.54 20.52 1.89
N LYS A 165 -1.63 21.55 2.74
CA LYS A 165 -1.29 22.94 2.38
C LYS A 165 0.20 23.11 2.12
N VAL A 166 1.06 22.56 2.96
CA VAL A 166 2.52 22.60 2.78
C VAL A 166 2.93 21.92 1.46
N ILE A 167 2.32 20.79 1.12
CA ILE A 167 2.56 20.10 -0.16
C ILE A 167 2.07 20.98 -1.34
N GLU A 168 0.89 21.60 -1.24
CA GLU A 168 0.37 22.49 -2.29
C GLU A 168 1.35 23.63 -2.55
N ASP A 169 1.83 24.30 -1.49
CA ASP A 169 2.76 25.43 -1.61
C ASP A 169 4.11 24.99 -2.20
N MET A 170 4.62 23.83 -1.77
CA MET A 170 5.85 23.23 -2.30
C MET A 170 5.72 22.92 -3.80
N ILE A 171 4.63 22.31 -4.21
CA ILE A 171 4.40 21.93 -5.61
C ILE A 171 4.20 23.18 -6.47
N ALA A 172 3.43 24.17 -6.01
CA ALA A 172 3.19 25.42 -6.72
C ALA A 172 4.48 26.26 -6.91
N GLU A 173 5.39 26.20 -5.94
CA GLU A 173 6.72 26.84 -6.08
C GLU A 173 7.62 26.10 -7.09
N THR A 174 7.45 24.77 -7.22
CA THR A 174 8.37 23.89 -7.95
C THR A 174 7.97 23.71 -9.42
N PHE A 175 6.66 23.61 -9.69
CA PHE A 175 6.11 23.24 -10.99
C PHE A 175 5.00 24.17 -11.45
N GLU A 176 4.85 24.31 -12.75
CA GLU A 176 3.68 24.97 -13.35
C GLU A 176 2.45 24.07 -13.26
N GLU A 177 1.26 24.61 -12.98
CA GLU A 177 0.00 23.86 -12.84
C GLU A 177 -0.35 23.04 -14.09
N ARG A 178 0.06 23.51 -15.28
CA ARG A 178 -0.11 22.75 -16.54
C ARG A 178 0.74 21.48 -16.61
N TYR A 179 1.69 21.29 -15.68
CA TYR A 179 2.51 20.08 -15.58
C TYR A 179 2.12 19.26 -14.35
N ILE A 180 2.21 19.82 -13.16
CA ILE A 180 1.81 19.19 -11.89
C ILE A 180 1.02 20.20 -11.07
N ALA A 181 -0.19 19.80 -10.63
CA ALA A 181 -1.08 20.62 -9.83
C ALA A 181 -1.60 19.87 -8.61
N VAL A 182 -1.91 20.61 -7.54
CA VAL A 182 -2.58 20.08 -6.35
C VAL A 182 -4.02 20.57 -6.31
N MET A 183 -4.97 19.68 -6.04
CA MET A 183 -6.39 19.98 -5.85
C MET A 183 -6.79 19.70 -4.41
N GLN A 184 -7.11 20.77 -3.67
CA GLN A 184 -7.54 20.68 -2.28
C GLN A 184 -9.05 20.44 -2.19
N GLY A 185 -9.48 19.76 -1.15
CA GLY A 185 -10.90 19.67 -0.80
C GLY A 185 -11.38 18.29 -0.40
N ASN A 186 -12.67 18.24 -0.15
CA ASN A 186 -13.38 17.09 0.41
C ASN A 186 -13.93 16.14 -0.69
N ARG A 187 -14.94 15.31 -0.32
CA ARG A 187 -15.58 14.33 -1.23
C ARG A 187 -16.18 14.94 -2.49
N HIS A 188 -16.59 16.20 -2.47
CA HIS A 188 -17.15 16.86 -3.66
C HIS A 188 -16.09 17.12 -4.71
N VAL A 189 -14.87 17.49 -4.28
CA VAL A 189 -13.72 17.63 -5.17
C VAL A 189 -13.31 16.26 -5.74
N ASN A 190 -13.33 15.18 -4.92
CA ASN A 190 -13.09 13.84 -5.42
C ASN A 190 -14.09 13.47 -6.53
N ALA A 191 -15.39 13.73 -6.33
CA ALA A 191 -16.41 13.44 -7.33
C ALA A 191 -16.14 14.20 -8.65
N ALA A 192 -15.86 15.52 -8.57
CA ALA A 192 -15.54 16.32 -9.74
C ALA A 192 -14.26 15.85 -10.48
N LEU A 193 -13.25 15.38 -9.74
CA LEU A 193 -12.04 14.78 -10.32
C LEU A 193 -12.34 13.44 -11.02
N PHE A 194 -13.16 12.58 -10.43
CA PHE A 194 -13.52 11.28 -11.00
C PHE A 194 -14.43 11.40 -12.23
N GLU A 195 -15.09 12.51 -12.44
CA GLU A 195 -15.84 12.79 -13.67
C GLU A 195 -14.93 13.15 -14.86
N GLN A 196 -13.69 13.55 -14.63
CA GLN A 196 -12.74 13.86 -15.69
C GLN A 196 -12.19 12.58 -16.34
N ARG A 197 -11.84 12.65 -17.64
CA ARG A 197 -11.21 11.56 -18.35
C ARG A 197 -9.69 11.56 -18.14
N TRP A 198 -9.22 10.76 -17.21
CA TRP A 198 -7.80 10.52 -16.94
C TRP A 198 -7.25 9.40 -17.82
N ASP A 199 -5.94 9.44 -18.10
CA ASP A 199 -5.22 8.37 -18.77
C ASP A 199 -4.75 7.28 -17.77
N MET A 200 -4.76 7.59 -16.45
CA MET A 200 -4.56 6.65 -15.36
C MET A 200 -5.04 7.28 -14.03
N ILE A 201 -5.55 6.47 -13.11
CA ILE A 201 -5.81 6.88 -11.74
C ILE A 201 -4.97 6.01 -10.79
N PHE A 202 -4.11 6.64 -10.00
CA PHE A 202 -3.44 6.01 -8.87
C PHE A 202 -4.17 6.39 -7.58
N PHE A 203 -4.66 5.42 -6.87
CA PHE A 203 -5.47 5.62 -5.68
C PHE A 203 -4.93 4.80 -4.51
N THR A 204 -4.71 5.44 -3.36
CA THR A 204 -4.45 4.77 -2.09
C THR A 204 -5.55 5.12 -1.09
N GLY A 205 -6.16 4.12 -0.48
CA GLY A 205 -7.25 4.33 0.48
C GLY A 205 -8.06 3.09 0.81
N SER A 206 -9.33 3.28 1.20
CA SER A 206 -10.19 2.16 1.58
C SER A 206 -10.76 1.40 0.38
N PRO A 207 -11.04 0.08 0.51
CA PRO A 207 -11.69 -0.71 -0.53
C PRO A 207 -13.05 -0.14 -0.98
N ALA A 208 -13.81 0.46 -0.07
CA ALA A 208 -15.10 1.08 -0.40
C ALA A 208 -14.95 2.24 -1.39
N LEU A 209 -13.99 3.14 -1.16
CA LEU A 209 -13.75 4.27 -2.08
C LEU A 209 -13.08 3.79 -3.37
N ALA A 210 -12.25 2.75 -3.32
CA ALA A 210 -11.63 2.16 -4.52
C ALA A 210 -12.68 1.64 -5.52
N LYS A 211 -13.79 1.08 -5.05
CA LYS A 211 -14.92 0.67 -5.91
C LYS A 211 -15.50 1.86 -6.67
N THR A 212 -15.67 3.00 -6.00
CA THR A 212 -16.12 4.26 -6.65
C THR A 212 -15.11 4.74 -7.71
N VAL A 213 -13.80 4.63 -7.42
CA VAL A 213 -12.74 4.94 -8.39
C VAL A 213 -12.83 4.02 -9.61
N MET A 214 -13.01 2.72 -9.40
CA MET A 214 -13.16 1.75 -10.49
C MET A 214 -14.41 2.01 -11.35
N GLU A 215 -15.53 2.33 -10.72
CA GLU A 215 -16.78 2.71 -11.43
C GLU A 215 -16.57 3.94 -12.32
N ALA A 216 -15.88 4.95 -11.81
CA ALA A 216 -15.53 6.14 -12.58
C ALA A 216 -14.57 5.83 -13.73
N ALA A 217 -13.52 5.05 -13.46
CA ALA A 217 -12.51 4.64 -14.43
C ALA A 217 -13.10 3.78 -15.56
N ALA A 218 -14.05 2.90 -15.24
CA ALA A 218 -14.70 2.02 -16.20
C ALA A 218 -15.41 2.79 -17.33
N LYS A 219 -15.95 3.98 -17.07
CA LYS A 219 -16.63 4.81 -18.08
C LYS A 219 -15.72 5.19 -19.25
N ASN A 220 -14.42 5.29 -19.00
CA ASN A 220 -13.41 5.72 -19.98
C ASN A 220 -12.35 4.64 -20.27
N LEU A 221 -12.50 3.42 -19.74
CA LEU A 221 -11.49 2.37 -19.77
C LEU A 221 -10.13 2.84 -19.21
N THR A 222 -10.18 3.71 -18.21
CA THR A 222 -8.98 4.27 -17.56
C THR A 222 -8.30 3.18 -16.72
N PRO A 223 -7.02 2.86 -16.93
CA PRO A 223 -6.29 1.95 -16.06
C PRO A 223 -6.17 2.54 -14.65
N VAL A 224 -6.19 1.65 -13.65
CA VAL A 224 -6.06 2.03 -12.24
C VAL A 224 -4.92 1.27 -11.56
N VAL A 225 -4.27 1.93 -10.61
CA VAL A 225 -3.48 1.28 -9.55
C VAL A 225 -4.18 1.60 -8.24
N LEU A 226 -4.50 0.57 -7.47
CA LEU A 226 -5.24 0.65 -6.23
C LEU A 226 -4.40 0.04 -5.11
N GLU A 227 -4.00 0.88 -4.16
CA GLU A 227 -3.30 0.47 -2.95
C GLU A 227 -4.28 0.56 -1.78
N LEU A 228 -4.71 -0.59 -1.31
CA LEU A 228 -5.77 -0.70 -0.31
C LEU A 228 -5.21 -1.34 0.97
N GLY A 229 -6.04 -1.43 1.98
CA GLY A 229 -5.66 -2.05 3.24
C GLY A 229 -6.07 -3.52 3.31
N GLY A 230 -6.31 -3.96 4.52
CA GLY A 230 -6.78 -5.30 4.82
C GLY A 230 -6.34 -5.75 6.20
N LYS A 231 -6.85 -6.91 6.61
CA LYS A 231 -6.48 -7.51 7.91
C LYS A 231 -5.22 -8.35 7.77
N SER A 232 -4.05 -7.72 7.98
CA SER A 232 -2.73 -8.35 7.86
C SER A 232 -2.47 -9.31 9.03
N PRO A 233 -2.42 -10.65 8.81
CA PRO A 233 -2.15 -11.63 9.85
C PRO A 233 -0.70 -11.55 10.34
N CYS A 234 -0.52 -11.78 11.64
CA CYS A 234 0.77 -12.00 12.26
C CYS A 234 0.76 -13.34 12.99
N ILE A 235 1.50 -14.30 12.45
CA ILE A 235 1.55 -15.69 12.97
C ILE A 235 2.75 -15.84 13.88
N ILE A 236 2.52 -16.38 15.09
CA ILE A 236 3.58 -16.70 16.06
C ILE A 236 3.54 -18.20 16.37
N ASP A 237 4.43 -18.94 15.71
CA ASP A 237 4.59 -20.39 15.89
C ASP A 237 5.32 -20.70 17.20
N LYS A 238 5.15 -21.90 17.73
CA LYS A 238 5.87 -22.37 18.93
C LYS A 238 7.40 -22.34 18.80
N ALA A 239 7.90 -22.38 17.57
CA ALA A 239 9.34 -22.30 17.27
C ALA A 239 9.85 -20.87 17.10
N ALA A 240 9.02 -19.84 17.33
CA ALA A 240 9.40 -18.44 17.24
C ALA A 240 10.37 -18.04 18.36
N ASP A 241 11.35 -17.19 18.03
CA ASP A 241 12.08 -16.42 19.03
C ASP A 241 11.13 -15.33 19.58
N ILE A 242 10.63 -15.56 20.79
CA ILE A 242 9.58 -14.72 21.38
C ILE A 242 10.08 -13.31 21.69
N ALA A 243 11.35 -13.15 22.10
CA ALA A 243 11.91 -11.84 22.37
C ALA A 243 12.01 -11.00 21.08
N VAL A 244 12.50 -11.61 20.00
CA VAL A 244 12.57 -10.96 18.68
C VAL A 244 11.18 -10.67 18.12
N ALA A 245 10.26 -11.63 18.22
CA ALA A 245 8.88 -11.46 17.75
C ALA A 245 8.19 -10.31 18.48
N ALA A 246 8.24 -10.29 19.82
CA ALA A 246 7.63 -9.26 20.63
C ALA A 246 8.19 -7.87 20.31
N LYS A 247 9.52 -7.73 20.19
CA LYS A 247 10.18 -6.47 19.85
C LYS A 247 9.74 -5.93 18.48
N ARG A 248 9.78 -6.78 17.44
CA ARG A 248 9.43 -6.37 16.07
C ARG A 248 7.95 -6.07 15.92
N ILE A 249 7.08 -6.87 16.55
CA ILE A 249 5.64 -6.68 16.52
C ILE A 249 5.24 -5.43 17.31
N ALA A 250 5.82 -5.20 18.51
CA ALA A 250 5.58 -3.98 19.29
C ALA A 250 5.96 -2.74 18.48
N TRP A 251 7.15 -2.71 17.88
CA TRP A 251 7.56 -1.62 16.99
C TRP A 251 6.60 -1.45 15.81
N GLY A 252 6.27 -2.52 15.08
CA GLY A 252 5.42 -2.43 13.89
C GLY A 252 3.99 -2.00 14.17
N LYS A 253 3.48 -2.25 15.40
CA LYS A 253 2.13 -1.81 15.80
C LYS A 253 2.11 -0.42 16.40
N THR A 254 3.19 0.01 17.03
CA THR A 254 3.27 1.36 17.61
C THR A 254 3.66 2.40 16.58
N LEU A 255 4.34 2.02 15.50
CA LEU A 255 4.65 2.90 14.37
C LEU A 255 3.35 3.51 13.82
N ASN A 256 3.30 4.84 13.73
CA ASN A 256 2.11 5.61 13.36
C ASN A 256 0.84 5.23 14.15
N SER A 257 1.00 4.75 15.40
CA SER A 257 -0.09 4.17 16.23
C SER A 257 -0.89 3.08 15.52
N GLY A 258 -0.24 2.25 14.70
CA GLY A 258 -0.88 1.19 13.92
C GLY A 258 -1.80 1.68 12.78
N GLN A 259 -1.78 2.97 12.45
CA GLN A 259 -2.53 3.57 11.35
C GLN A 259 -1.79 3.36 10.02
N THR A 260 -1.49 2.10 9.71
CA THR A 260 -0.64 1.68 8.60
C THR A 260 -1.29 0.47 7.90
N CYS A 261 -1.45 0.55 6.59
CA CYS A 261 -2.09 -0.49 5.78
C CYS A 261 -1.41 -1.87 5.85
N ILE A 262 -0.12 -1.88 6.20
CA ILE A 262 0.68 -3.09 6.42
C ILE A 262 1.01 -3.32 7.91
N ALA A 263 0.40 -2.59 8.85
CA ALA A 263 0.55 -2.92 10.27
C ALA A 263 0.03 -4.35 10.52
N PRO A 264 0.68 -5.13 11.38
CA PRO A 264 0.06 -6.35 11.88
C PRO A 264 -1.33 -6.02 12.45
N ASP A 265 -2.38 -6.69 11.95
CA ASP A 265 -3.76 -6.36 12.31
C ASP A 265 -4.31 -7.31 13.38
N TYR A 266 -4.05 -8.61 13.26
CA TYR A 266 -4.39 -9.62 14.26
C TYR A 266 -3.27 -10.65 14.43
N ILE A 267 -3.25 -11.30 15.60
CA ILE A 267 -2.24 -12.31 15.95
C ILE A 267 -2.90 -13.69 15.98
N LEU A 268 -2.31 -14.66 15.26
CA LEU A 268 -2.55 -16.09 15.42
C LEU A 268 -1.35 -16.66 16.17
N ILE A 269 -1.53 -17.13 17.40
CA ILE A 269 -0.43 -17.56 18.26
C ILE A 269 -0.60 -18.99 18.75
N HIS A 270 0.50 -19.74 18.76
CA HIS A 270 0.52 -21.06 19.37
C HIS A 270 0.34 -20.93 20.90
N LYS A 271 -0.52 -21.79 21.49
CA LYS A 271 -0.89 -21.73 22.92
C LYS A 271 0.32 -21.73 23.86
N ASP A 272 1.38 -22.51 23.55
CA ASP A 272 2.53 -22.71 24.42
C ASP A 272 3.41 -21.46 24.58
N VAL A 273 3.33 -20.50 23.62
CA VAL A 273 4.16 -19.29 23.64
C VAL A 273 3.37 -18.02 23.91
N LYS A 274 2.05 -18.09 24.05
CA LYS A 274 1.17 -16.92 24.23
C LYS A 274 1.57 -16.08 25.44
N GLU A 275 1.65 -16.70 26.63
CA GLU A 275 1.91 -15.97 27.88
C GLU A 275 3.31 -15.32 27.87
N ALA A 276 4.31 -16.03 27.32
CA ALA A 276 5.66 -15.48 27.14
C ALA A 276 5.64 -14.29 26.18
N PHE A 277 4.89 -14.38 25.08
CA PHE A 277 4.74 -13.29 24.12
C PHE A 277 4.06 -12.07 24.74
N VAL A 278 2.92 -12.21 25.44
CA VAL A 278 2.22 -11.08 26.07
C VAL A 278 3.12 -10.35 27.06
N LYS A 279 3.87 -11.10 27.88
CA LYS A 279 4.83 -10.53 28.83
C LYS A 279 5.98 -9.80 28.12
N ALA A 280 6.54 -10.39 27.07
CA ALA A 280 7.62 -9.80 26.30
C ALA A 280 7.14 -8.55 25.51
N PHE A 281 5.95 -8.60 24.92
CA PHE A 281 5.34 -7.45 24.23
C PHE A 281 5.14 -6.27 25.17
N ALA A 282 4.60 -6.50 26.37
CA ALA A 282 4.44 -5.47 27.39
C ALA A 282 5.77 -4.84 27.81
N ALA A 283 6.84 -5.65 27.92
CA ALA A 283 8.17 -5.16 28.23
C ALA A 283 8.75 -4.32 27.06
N GLU A 284 8.57 -4.78 25.82
CA GLU A 284 9.07 -4.06 24.65
C GLU A 284 8.36 -2.74 24.40
N VAL A 285 7.03 -2.64 24.63
CA VAL A 285 6.33 -1.35 24.57
C VAL A 285 6.92 -0.35 25.59
N ARG A 286 7.24 -0.80 26.82
CA ARG A 286 7.92 0.06 27.80
C ARG A 286 9.35 0.43 27.38
N ASN A 287 10.09 -0.51 26.79
CA ASN A 287 11.44 -0.24 26.28
C ASN A 287 11.44 0.81 25.18
N LEU A 288 10.46 0.76 24.26
CA LEU A 288 10.33 1.68 23.13
C LEU A 288 9.85 3.07 23.54
N HIS A 289 8.89 3.16 24.49
CA HIS A 289 8.13 4.37 24.75
C HIS A 289 8.23 4.86 26.20
N GLY A 290 9.00 4.18 27.07
CA GLY A 290 9.12 4.49 28.48
C GLY A 290 7.92 3.98 29.32
N GLU A 291 7.94 4.27 30.63
CA GLU A 291 6.94 3.79 31.58
C GLU A 291 5.54 4.41 31.35
N ASP A 292 5.49 5.62 30.84
CA ASP A 292 4.22 6.27 30.48
C ASP A 292 4.24 6.73 29.01
N ILE A 293 3.80 5.85 28.14
CA ILE A 293 3.74 6.07 26.68
C ILE A 293 2.93 7.32 26.28
N ARG A 294 2.03 7.82 27.15
CA ARG A 294 1.29 9.07 26.86
C ARG A 294 2.21 10.29 26.77
N LYS A 295 3.35 10.23 27.47
CA LYS A 295 4.37 11.30 27.51
C LYS A 295 5.41 11.17 26.41
N ASP A 296 5.42 10.05 25.70
CA ASP A 296 6.37 9.85 24.62
C ASP A 296 5.98 10.73 23.41
N ARG A 297 6.90 11.62 23.05
CA ARG A 297 6.76 12.49 21.88
C ARG A 297 6.81 11.72 20.54
N HIS A 298 7.33 10.49 20.54
CA HIS A 298 7.41 9.66 19.34
C HIS A 298 6.16 8.81 19.13
N TYR A 299 5.22 8.81 20.08
CA TYR A 299 3.99 8.04 19.92
C TYR A 299 2.89 8.88 19.27
N VAL A 300 2.56 8.55 18.03
CA VAL A 300 1.56 9.22 17.19
C VAL A 300 0.16 9.15 17.79
N ARG A 301 -0.71 10.08 17.47
CA ARG A 301 -2.13 10.13 17.93
C ARG A 301 -3.07 9.68 16.81
N MET A 302 -4.29 9.27 17.19
CA MET A 302 -5.33 8.99 16.20
C MET A 302 -5.64 10.27 15.40
N VAL A 303 -5.85 10.12 14.08
CA VAL A 303 -5.99 11.26 13.16
C VAL A 303 -7.15 12.18 13.51
N ASN A 304 -8.25 11.65 13.99
CA ASN A 304 -9.43 12.40 14.40
C ASN A 304 -10.29 11.65 15.43
N ASP A 305 -11.29 12.32 15.99
CA ASP A 305 -12.15 11.78 17.03
C ASP A 305 -12.96 10.56 16.53
N LYS A 306 -13.43 10.60 15.29
CA LYS A 306 -14.14 9.46 14.70
C LYS A 306 -13.28 8.19 14.63
N ALA A 307 -12.01 8.32 14.29
CA ALA A 307 -11.07 7.19 14.29
C ALA A 307 -10.78 6.71 15.71
N PHE A 308 -10.62 7.64 16.64
CA PHE A 308 -10.46 7.34 18.07
C PHE A 308 -11.67 6.56 18.62
N GLU A 309 -12.89 7.05 18.43
CA GLU A 309 -14.13 6.41 18.88
C GLU A 309 -14.33 5.02 18.26
N ARG A 310 -14.04 4.87 16.96
CA ARG A 310 -14.13 3.57 16.28
C ARG A 310 -13.17 2.55 16.89
N VAL A 311 -11.91 2.92 17.12
CA VAL A 311 -10.90 1.99 17.63
C VAL A 311 -11.11 1.66 19.10
N THR A 312 -11.49 2.63 19.95
CA THR A 312 -11.84 2.37 21.34
C THR A 312 -13.13 1.55 21.47
N GLY A 313 -14.03 1.69 20.49
CA GLY A 313 -15.25 0.88 20.39
C GLY A 313 -15.00 -0.62 20.31
N TYR A 314 -13.82 -1.07 19.83
CA TYR A 314 -13.45 -2.47 19.78
C TYR A 314 -13.10 -3.10 21.14
N PHE A 315 -12.88 -2.30 22.18
CA PHE A 315 -12.53 -2.82 23.51
C PHE A 315 -13.62 -3.70 24.13
N LYS A 316 -14.86 -3.54 23.69
CA LYS A 316 -15.99 -4.38 24.09
C LYS A 316 -16.05 -5.75 23.40
N ASP A 317 -15.25 -5.96 22.34
CA ASP A 317 -15.34 -7.16 21.51
C ASP A 317 -14.57 -8.35 22.12
N GLY A 318 -13.90 -8.18 23.27
CA GLY A 318 -13.18 -9.25 23.97
C GLY A 318 -12.58 -8.78 25.30
N ASN A 319 -11.66 -9.57 25.85
CA ASN A 319 -11.00 -9.31 27.12
C ASN A 319 -9.64 -8.64 26.91
N ILE A 320 -9.44 -7.47 27.48
CA ILE A 320 -8.14 -6.78 27.43
C ILE A 320 -7.15 -7.52 28.34
N ILE A 321 -6.04 -8.00 27.74
CA ILE A 321 -4.96 -8.69 28.47
C ILE A 321 -3.69 -7.83 28.60
N TYR A 322 -3.62 -6.72 27.87
CA TYR A 322 -2.58 -5.70 28.02
C TYR A 322 -3.09 -4.35 27.48
N GLY A 323 -2.66 -3.26 28.09
CA GLY A 323 -2.98 -1.90 27.66
C GLY A 323 -4.38 -1.44 28.07
N GLY A 324 -5.11 -0.79 27.18
CA GLY A 324 -6.51 -0.36 27.37
C GLY A 324 -6.66 1.07 27.88
N ARG A 325 -5.57 1.80 28.19
CA ARG A 325 -5.67 3.21 28.59
C ARG A 325 -5.94 4.08 27.37
N THR A 326 -6.84 5.04 27.54
CA THR A 326 -7.20 6.00 26.49
C THR A 326 -7.29 7.42 27.04
N ASP A 327 -7.11 8.40 26.16
CA ASP A 327 -7.36 9.80 26.46
C ASP A 327 -7.99 10.46 25.22
N ALA A 328 -9.26 10.83 25.36
CA ALA A 328 -10.04 11.40 24.25
C ALA A 328 -9.56 12.80 23.84
N GLU A 329 -9.10 13.62 24.80
CA GLU A 329 -8.65 14.98 24.51
C GLU A 329 -7.42 14.98 23.60
N SER A 330 -6.44 14.11 23.88
CA SER A 330 -5.24 13.94 23.06
C SER A 330 -5.40 12.89 21.95
N ARG A 331 -6.55 12.21 21.86
CA ARG A 331 -6.79 11.09 20.94
C ARG A 331 -5.77 9.95 21.11
N PHE A 332 -5.33 9.74 22.33
CA PHE A 332 -4.38 8.69 22.67
C PHE A 332 -5.10 7.36 22.90
N ILE A 333 -4.54 6.29 22.34
CA ILE A 333 -4.91 4.91 22.63
C ILE A 333 -3.62 4.14 22.90
N GLU A 334 -3.55 3.49 24.07
CA GLU A 334 -2.43 2.62 24.41
C GLU A 334 -2.39 1.39 23.51
N PRO A 335 -1.21 0.86 23.12
CA PRO A 335 -1.12 -0.43 22.45
C PRO A 335 -1.83 -1.51 23.28
N THR A 336 -2.84 -2.14 22.71
CA THR A 336 -3.79 -2.97 23.46
C THR A 336 -3.91 -4.35 22.85
N LEU A 337 -3.71 -5.41 23.66
CA LEU A 337 -3.97 -6.78 23.29
C LEU A 337 -5.33 -7.23 23.83
N ILE A 338 -6.16 -7.81 22.98
CA ILE A 338 -7.50 -8.30 23.33
C ILE A 338 -7.61 -9.77 22.96
N GLU A 339 -8.02 -10.61 23.90
CA GLU A 339 -8.30 -12.03 23.68
C GLU A 339 -9.79 -12.35 23.75
N ASN A 340 -10.16 -13.60 23.51
CA ASN A 340 -11.55 -14.07 23.56
C ASN A 340 -12.48 -13.30 22.62
N VAL A 341 -11.97 -12.94 21.45
CA VAL A 341 -12.68 -12.15 20.44
C VAL A 341 -13.52 -13.09 19.57
N ALA A 342 -14.80 -12.76 19.39
CA ALA A 342 -15.66 -13.45 18.44
C ALA A 342 -15.17 -13.21 17.00
N LEU A 343 -15.10 -14.27 16.18
CA LEU A 343 -14.52 -14.20 14.82
C LEU A 343 -15.35 -13.39 13.82
N ASP A 344 -16.62 -13.13 14.15
CA ASP A 344 -17.58 -12.29 13.42
C ASP A 344 -17.72 -10.87 13.99
N SER A 345 -17.01 -10.55 15.09
CA SER A 345 -17.02 -9.22 15.68
C SER A 345 -16.42 -8.15 14.75
N PRO A 346 -16.78 -6.87 14.93
CA PRO A 346 -16.16 -5.76 14.20
C PRO A 346 -14.62 -5.78 14.28
N LEU A 347 -14.03 -6.09 15.45
CA LEU A 347 -12.58 -6.21 15.63
C LEU A 347 -11.96 -7.25 14.70
N MET A 348 -12.69 -8.33 14.34
CA MET A 348 -12.18 -9.40 13.46
C MET A 348 -12.63 -9.28 12.00
N THR A 349 -13.62 -8.46 11.68
CA THR A 349 -14.14 -8.31 10.30
C THR A 349 -13.69 -7.02 9.63
N GLU A 350 -13.41 -5.95 10.40
CA GLU A 350 -12.93 -4.68 9.88
C GLU A 350 -11.42 -4.54 10.03
N GLU A 351 -10.77 -3.77 9.15
CA GLU A 351 -9.38 -3.33 9.31
C GLU A 351 -9.29 -2.39 10.53
N ILE A 352 -8.44 -2.73 11.50
CA ILE A 352 -8.39 -2.01 12.78
C ILE A 352 -7.83 -0.60 12.60
N PHE A 353 -6.75 -0.46 11.85
CA PHE A 353 -6.10 0.83 11.56
C PHE A 353 -5.87 1.67 12.82
N GLY A 354 -5.29 1.04 13.84
CA GLY A 354 -5.07 1.58 15.18
C GLY A 354 -4.23 0.63 16.04
N PRO A 355 -3.85 1.03 17.26
CA PRO A 355 -2.90 0.28 18.10
C PRO A 355 -3.55 -0.86 18.90
N VAL A 356 -4.53 -1.54 18.34
CA VAL A 356 -5.27 -2.63 18.97
C VAL A 356 -5.03 -3.94 18.23
N PHE A 357 -4.85 -5.02 18.99
CA PHE A 357 -4.62 -6.36 18.45
C PHE A 357 -5.60 -7.37 19.05
N PRO A 358 -6.39 -8.07 18.28
CA PRO A 358 -6.95 -9.36 18.68
C PRO A 358 -5.89 -10.46 18.68
N VAL A 359 -5.85 -11.25 19.73
CA VAL A 359 -4.95 -12.39 19.93
C VAL A 359 -5.78 -13.67 19.92
N ILE A 360 -5.59 -14.48 18.88
CA ILE A 360 -6.29 -15.73 18.67
C ILE A 360 -5.32 -16.86 18.96
N THR A 361 -5.64 -17.67 19.96
CA THR A 361 -4.82 -18.81 20.39
C THR A 361 -5.20 -20.08 19.65
N ILE A 362 -4.23 -20.83 19.16
CA ILE A 362 -4.40 -22.09 18.45
C ILE A 362 -3.53 -23.15 19.12
N ASP A 363 -4.07 -24.34 19.34
CA ASP A 363 -3.32 -25.48 19.92
C ASP A 363 -2.58 -26.33 18.86
N ASP A 364 -1.88 -27.37 19.33
CA ASP A 364 -1.14 -28.30 18.45
C ASP A 364 -2.06 -29.06 17.48
N ASN A 365 -3.33 -29.28 17.84
CA ASN A 365 -4.32 -29.95 17.01
C ASN A 365 -5.02 -28.99 16.04
N GLY A 366 -4.65 -27.71 16.08
CA GLY A 366 -5.23 -26.68 15.23
C GLY A 366 -6.58 -26.15 15.74
N THR A 367 -6.96 -26.43 16.98
CA THR A 367 -8.19 -25.92 17.58
C THR A 367 -8.00 -24.47 17.98
N ILE A 368 -8.92 -23.59 17.57
CA ILE A 368 -8.97 -22.19 18.01
C ILE A 368 -9.55 -22.17 19.41
N LEU A 369 -8.76 -21.68 20.38
CA LEU A 369 -9.11 -21.65 21.80
C LEU A 369 -9.80 -20.32 22.20
N SER A 370 -10.64 -19.77 21.33
CA SER A 370 -11.48 -18.59 21.67
C SER A 370 -12.88 -19.08 22.07
N PRO A 371 -13.50 -18.54 23.13
CA PRO A 371 -14.85 -18.92 23.47
C PRO A 371 -15.83 -18.52 22.37
N CYS A 372 -16.53 -19.50 21.81
CA CYS A 372 -17.71 -19.25 21.01
C CYS A 372 -18.81 -18.66 21.94
N HIS A 373 -19.06 -17.38 21.88
CA HIS A 373 -20.32 -16.82 22.38
C HIS A 373 -21.36 -16.88 21.28
N SER A 374 -22.03 -18.02 21.12
CA SER A 374 -23.40 -18.07 20.63
C SER A 374 -24.04 -19.40 21.09
N GLU A 375 -24.89 -19.32 22.10
CA GLU A 375 -25.87 -20.34 22.42
C GLU A 375 -27.02 -20.40 21.39
N SER A 376 -26.80 -20.11 20.13
CA SER A 376 -27.86 -20.14 19.12
C SER A 376 -27.40 -20.37 17.70
N SER A 377 -26.52 -21.38 17.48
CA SER A 377 -26.47 -22.06 16.18
C SER A 377 -25.66 -23.35 16.33
N PRO A 378 -26.22 -24.50 15.96
CA PRO A 378 -25.48 -25.74 15.93
C PRO A 378 -24.42 -25.65 14.85
N CYS A 379 -23.16 -25.90 15.24
CA CYS A 379 -22.08 -26.15 14.28
C CYS A 379 -22.51 -27.30 13.36
N HIS A 380 -22.80 -27.00 12.10
CA HIS A 380 -22.98 -28.01 11.10
C HIS A 380 -21.62 -28.63 10.72
N PRO A 381 -21.44 -29.94 10.95
CA PRO A 381 -20.28 -30.67 10.43
C PRO A 381 -20.64 -31.21 9.03
N GLU A 382 -20.75 -30.36 8.02
CA GLU A 382 -20.91 -30.78 6.63
C GLU A 382 -20.02 -29.98 5.71
N PHE A 383 -18.72 -30.30 5.76
CA PHE A 383 -17.81 -30.11 4.64
C PHE A 383 -17.01 -31.38 4.41
N SER A 384 -17.71 -32.45 4.03
CA SER A 384 -17.10 -33.61 3.39
C SER A 384 -17.67 -33.68 1.98
N GLN A 385 -16.76 -33.81 1.03
CA GLN A 385 -16.92 -34.16 -0.39
C GLN A 385 -16.83 -33.00 -1.39
N CYS A 386 -15.61 -32.71 -1.78
CA CYS A 386 -15.21 -32.49 -3.17
C CYS A 386 -13.82 -33.04 -3.36
N HIS A 387 -13.70 -34.22 -3.96
CA HIS A 387 -12.44 -34.79 -4.43
C HIS A 387 -12.05 -34.20 -5.78
N PRO A 388 -10.81 -33.74 -5.95
CA PRO A 388 -10.08 -33.97 -7.18
C PRO A 388 -8.97 -34.98 -6.94
N GLU A 389 -8.70 -35.80 -7.94
CA GLU A 389 -7.76 -36.91 -7.97
C GLU A 389 -6.33 -36.53 -7.56
N PRO A 390 -5.53 -37.48 -7.01
CA PRO A 390 -4.23 -37.20 -6.43
C PRO A 390 -3.15 -37.12 -7.52
N SER A 391 -2.57 -35.97 -7.74
CA SER A 391 -1.24 -35.82 -8.38
C SER A 391 -0.16 -35.77 -7.30
N GLN A 392 0.71 -36.71 -7.38
CA GLN A 392 1.88 -37.10 -6.61
C GLN A 392 2.69 -36.04 -5.87
N CYS A 393 3.18 -36.47 -4.68
CA CYS A 393 4.32 -35.99 -3.89
C CYS A 393 4.08 -34.83 -2.93
N HIS A 394 3.44 -35.13 -1.77
CA HIS A 394 3.82 -34.47 -0.51
C HIS A 394 3.68 -35.50 0.65
N PRO A 395 4.60 -35.53 1.64
CA PRO A 395 4.44 -36.39 2.81
C PRO A 395 3.17 -35.97 3.55
N GLU A 396 2.42 -36.99 3.95
CA GLU A 396 1.19 -36.88 4.76
C GLU A 396 1.46 -36.02 6.01
N ARG A 397 1.05 -34.78 6.00
CA ARG A 397 0.90 -33.98 7.22
C ARG A 397 -0.51 -34.21 7.74
N SER A 398 -0.61 -34.68 8.99
CA SER A 398 -1.87 -34.94 9.69
C SER A 398 -2.83 -33.76 9.54
N GLU A 399 -4.05 -34.01 9.09
CA GLU A 399 -5.17 -33.11 9.21
C GLU A 399 -5.29 -32.67 10.68
N GLY A 400 -5.16 -31.35 10.97
CA GLY A 400 -5.28 -30.81 12.32
C GLY A 400 -3.98 -30.26 12.95
N SER A 401 -2.97 -29.82 12.19
CA SER A 401 -1.80 -29.13 12.74
C SER A 401 -2.04 -27.61 12.88
N PHE A 402 -1.32 -26.95 13.81
CA PHE A 402 -1.30 -25.50 13.95
C PHE A 402 -1.18 -24.78 12.60
N LEU A 403 -0.20 -25.15 11.78
CA LEU A 403 0.03 -24.53 10.47
C LEU A 403 -1.13 -24.74 9.49
N GLN A 404 -1.78 -25.93 9.52
CA GLN A 404 -2.94 -26.18 8.67
C GLN A 404 -4.11 -25.28 9.06
N SER A 405 -4.35 -25.09 10.36
CA SER A 405 -5.40 -24.18 10.85
C SER A 405 -5.11 -22.73 10.53
N VAL A 406 -3.86 -22.29 10.66
CA VAL A 406 -3.43 -20.94 10.21
C VAL A 406 -3.72 -20.74 8.73
N ILE A 407 -3.35 -21.69 7.87
CA ILE A 407 -3.60 -21.61 6.43
C ILE A 407 -5.10 -21.55 6.15
N THR A 408 -5.89 -22.42 6.76
CA THR A 408 -7.35 -22.44 6.60
C THR A 408 -7.96 -21.12 7.06
N PHE A 409 -7.54 -20.61 8.21
CA PHE A 409 -8.03 -19.35 8.76
C PHE A 409 -7.72 -18.15 7.84
N VAL A 410 -6.51 -18.08 7.30
CA VAL A 410 -6.11 -16.97 6.42
C VAL A 410 -6.79 -17.09 5.05
N THR A 411 -6.88 -18.31 4.48
CA THR A 411 -7.46 -18.50 3.15
C THR A 411 -8.99 -18.37 3.12
N SER A 412 -9.66 -18.51 4.26
CA SER A 412 -11.11 -18.27 4.38
C SER A 412 -11.49 -16.77 4.40
N ARG A 413 -10.50 -15.87 4.41
CA ARG A 413 -10.68 -14.42 4.50
C ARG A 413 -10.20 -13.71 3.24
N GLU A 414 -10.52 -12.43 3.12
CA GLU A 414 -10.02 -11.59 2.05
C GLU A 414 -8.49 -11.50 2.09
N LYS A 415 -7.88 -11.45 0.90
CA LYS A 415 -6.42 -11.41 0.75
C LYS A 415 -5.85 -10.12 1.32
N PRO A 416 -4.97 -10.20 2.35
CA PRO A 416 -4.40 -9.02 3.01
C PRO A 416 -3.32 -8.37 2.16
N LEU A 417 -3.01 -7.10 2.46
CA LEU A 417 -1.89 -6.40 1.85
C LEU A 417 -0.54 -6.94 2.35
N ALA A 418 -0.45 -7.31 3.64
CA ALA A 418 0.75 -7.90 4.21
C ALA A 418 0.47 -9.19 4.98
N PHE A 419 1.51 -10.02 5.11
CA PHE A 419 1.49 -11.29 5.81
C PHE A 419 2.79 -11.46 6.62
N TYR A 420 2.69 -11.85 7.90
CA TYR A 420 3.83 -11.97 8.80
C TYR A 420 3.86 -13.33 9.48
N TYR A 421 5.03 -13.96 9.49
CA TYR A 421 5.23 -15.26 10.13
C TYR A 421 6.49 -15.22 11.01
N PHE A 422 6.38 -15.66 12.25
CA PHE A 422 7.48 -15.84 13.18
C PHE A 422 7.61 -17.33 13.55
N GLY A 423 8.78 -17.89 13.29
CA GLY A 423 9.09 -19.31 13.51
C GLY A 423 10.22 -19.78 12.61
N LYS A 424 10.21 -21.07 12.28
CA LYS A 424 11.18 -21.63 11.33
C LYS A 424 10.94 -21.08 9.92
N GLU A 425 12.00 -20.66 9.24
CA GLU A 425 11.91 -20.11 7.89
C GLU A 425 11.26 -21.08 6.89
N SER A 426 11.58 -22.38 6.97
CA SER A 426 10.97 -23.40 6.13
C SER A 426 9.44 -23.46 6.23
N ASP A 427 8.92 -23.34 7.45
CA ASP A 427 7.50 -23.38 7.74
C ASP A 427 6.82 -22.08 7.30
N GLY A 428 7.50 -20.95 7.48
CA GLY A 428 7.06 -19.66 6.92
C GLY A 428 6.90 -19.70 5.40
N TRP A 429 7.87 -20.29 4.67
CA TRP A 429 7.77 -20.46 3.23
C TRP A 429 6.66 -21.44 2.82
N ASP A 430 6.37 -22.47 3.62
CA ASP A 430 5.25 -23.37 3.36
C ASP A 430 3.92 -22.66 3.46
N VAL A 431 3.72 -21.88 4.52
CA VAL A 431 2.49 -21.09 4.71
C VAL A 431 2.34 -20.04 3.59
N ILE A 432 3.42 -19.33 3.23
CA ILE A 432 3.40 -18.32 2.14
C ILE A 432 3.00 -18.95 0.81
N ARG A 433 3.50 -20.16 0.47
CA ARG A 433 3.12 -20.84 -0.78
C ARG A 433 1.65 -21.26 -0.82
N ARG A 434 1.03 -21.46 0.33
CA ARG A 434 -0.36 -21.93 0.46
C ARG A 434 -1.37 -20.83 0.78
N THR A 435 -0.91 -19.59 0.94
CA THR A 435 -1.73 -18.40 1.18
C THR A 435 -1.48 -17.36 0.08
N SER A 436 -2.21 -16.23 0.11
CA SER A 436 -2.01 -15.13 -0.83
C SER A 436 -2.09 -13.80 -0.09
N SER A 437 -1.12 -12.91 -0.39
CA SER A 437 -1.06 -11.53 0.15
C SER A 437 -0.37 -10.63 -0.86
N GLY A 438 -0.42 -9.31 -0.65
CA GLY A 438 0.36 -8.35 -1.44
C GLY A 438 1.86 -8.53 -1.25
N GLY A 439 2.30 -8.68 -0.02
CA GLY A 439 3.69 -8.93 0.37
C GLY A 439 3.77 -9.49 1.79
N GLY A 440 4.97 -9.54 2.40
CA GLY A 440 5.12 -9.98 3.77
C GLY A 440 6.56 -10.21 4.21
N CYS A 441 6.71 -10.65 5.47
CA CYS A 441 8.01 -10.98 6.05
C CYS A 441 7.97 -12.30 6.81
N ILE A 442 9.09 -13.01 6.83
CA ILE A 442 9.35 -14.11 7.76
C ILE A 442 10.28 -13.56 8.85
N ASN A 443 9.91 -13.76 10.09
CA ASN A 443 10.59 -13.26 11.29
C ASN A 443 10.78 -11.73 11.34
N ASP A 444 9.95 -10.97 10.61
CA ASP A 444 9.91 -9.52 10.66
C ASP A 444 8.51 -8.99 10.37
N VAL A 445 8.31 -7.66 10.48
CA VAL A 445 7.08 -6.96 10.09
C VAL A 445 7.45 -5.69 9.33
N ILE A 446 6.57 -5.23 8.42
CA ILE A 446 6.66 -3.95 7.68
C ILE A 446 7.86 -3.87 6.72
N MET A 447 9.05 -4.39 7.06
CA MET A 447 10.33 -4.14 6.37
C MET A 447 10.36 -4.50 4.88
N HIS A 448 9.40 -5.29 4.38
CA HIS A 448 9.31 -5.57 2.93
C HIS A 448 9.06 -4.32 2.08
N ILE A 449 8.45 -3.24 2.65
CA ILE A 449 8.27 -1.96 1.95
C ILE A 449 9.58 -1.16 1.81
N ALA A 450 10.57 -1.41 2.67
CA ALA A 450 11.82 -0.66 2.68
C ALA A 450 12.82 -1.11 1.60
N ASN A 451 12.56 -2.22 0.90
CA ASN A 451 13.46 -2.73 -0.13
C ASN A 451 13.09 -2.17 -1.50
N GLU A 452 13.92 -1.27 -2.01
CA GLU A 452 13.78 -0.62 -3.33
C GLU A 452 13.85 -1.58 -4.54
N ASN A 453 14.24 -2.84 -4.34
CA ASN A 453 14.39 -3.81 -5.43
C ASN A 453 13.19 -4.75 -5.60
N VAL A 454 12.19 -4.66 -4.70
CA VAL A 454 10.97 -5.45 -4.79
C VAL A 454 9.75 -4.54 -4.94
N PRO A 455 8.79 -4.90 -5.80
CA PRO A 455 7.58 -4.10 -5.98
C PRO A 455 6.67 -4.23 -4.76
N PHE A 456 5.93 -3.17 -4.47
CA PHE A 456 4.90 -3.12 -3.46
C PHE A 456 3.52 -3.04 -4.11
N GLY A 457 2.52 -3.76 -3.57
CA GLY A 457 1.14 -3.70 -4.05
C GLY A 457 0.29 -4.85 -3.55
N GLY A 458 -1.03 -4.64 -3.54
CA GLY A 458 -2.02 -5.61 -3.06
C GLY A 458 -2.49 -6.60 -4.11
N VAL A 459 -3.36 -7.52 -3.69
CA VAL A 459 -4.04 -8.51 -4.52
C VAL A 459 -5.49 -8.71 -4.07
N GLY A 460 -6.44 -8.74 -5.00
CA GLY A 460 -7.86 -8.86 -4.68
C GLY A 460 -8.36 -7.64 -3.89
N ASN A 461 -8.92 -7.85 -2.70
CA ASN A 461 -9.46 -6.77 -1.88
C ASN A 461 -8.39 -5.83 -1.28
N SER A 462 -7.11 -6.25 -1.27
CA SER A 462 -6.01 -5.40 -0.80
C SER A 462 -5.39 -4.52 -1.89
N GLY A 463 -5.74 -4.70 -3.16
CA GLY A 463 -5.28 -3.80 -4.21
C GLY A 463 -5.18 -4.40 -5.59
N MET A 464 -4.73 -3.54 -6.54
CA MET A 464 -4.54 -3.85 -7.94
C MET A 464 -3.38 -3.03 -8.49
N GLY A 465 -2.43 -3.68 -9.13
CA GLY A 465 -1.20 -3.04 -9.60
C GLY A 465 -0.06 -3.11 -8.60
N ARG A 466 1.03 -2.40 -8.89
CA ARG A 466 2.26 -2.38 -8.08
C ARG A 466 3.02 -1.09 -8.33
N TYR A 467 3.77 -0.63 -7.34
CA TYR A 467 4.63 0.54 -7.45
C TYR A 467 5.92 0.36 -6.61
N HIS A 468 6.64 1.35 -6.32
CA HIS A 468 8.01 1.50 -5.83
C HIS A 468 9.07 1.31 -6.92
N ASP A 469 9.95 2.28 -7.02
CA ASP A 469 11.11 2.31 -7.92
C ASP A 469 10.76 1.97 -9.38
N LYS A 470 11.37 0.93 -9.93
CA LYS A 470 11.11 0.51 -11.31
C LYS A 470 9.65 0.17 -11.56
N ALA A 471 8.95 -0.40 -10.56
CA ALA A 471 7.53 -0.70 -10.70
C ALA A 471 6.69 0.57 -10.78
N SER A 472 7.06 1.67 -10.07
CA SER A 472 6.45 2.99 -10.23
C SER A 472 6.57 3.49 -11.67
N PHE A 473 7.79 3.47 -12.25
CA PHE A 473 7.99 3.83 -13.65
C PHE A 473 7.15 2.98 -14.61
N GLU A 474 7.07 1.68 -14.36
CA GLU A 474 6.29 0.74 -15.18
C GLU A 474 4.78 0.94 -15.03
N ALA A 475 4.28 1.26 -13.84
CA ALA A 475 2.87 1.52 -13.57
C ALA A 475 2.34 2.74 -14.37
N PHE A 476 3.14 3.78 -14.50
CA PHE A 476 2.82 4.99 -15.28
C PHE A 476 3.21 4.92 -16.76
N SER A 477 3.66 3.74 -17.24
CA SER A 477 4.12 3.54 -18.62
C SER A 477 3.33 2.46 -19.34
N HIS A 478 2.97 2.72 -20.59
CA HIS A 478 2.51 1.68 -21.53
C HIS A 478 3.71 0.96 -22.14
N THR A 479 3.58 -0.36 -22.28
CA THR A 479 4.59 -1.19 -22.96
C THR A 479 4.16 -1.45 -24.39
N ARG A 480 4.85 -0.83 -25.35
CA ARG A 480 4.52 -0.90 -26.77
C ARG A 480 5.47 -1.83 -27.50
N SER A 481 4.91 -2.80 -28.24
CA SER A 481 5.66 -3.73 -29.08
C SER A 481 5.79 -3.20 -30.50
N ILE A 482 7.02 -3.14 -31.04
CA ILE A 482 7.32 -2.64 -32.36
C ILE A 482 8.09 -3.71 -33.15
N ILE A 483 7.64 -4.02 -34.35
CA ILE A 483 8.35 -4.84 -35.32
C ILE A 483 8.84 -3.92 -36.44
N ALA A 484 10.16 -3.88 -36.63
CA ALA A 484 10.79 -3.15 -37.74
C ALA A 484 11.28 -4.17 -38.78
N THR A 485 10.65 -4.18 -39.94
CA THR A 485 10.96 -5.12 -41.04
C THR A 485 11.81 -4.42 -42.10
N GLY A 486 12.89 -5.08 -42.53
CA GLY A 486 13.69 -4.59 -43.63
C GLY A 486 12.91 -4.68 -44.96
N THR A 487 13.14 -3.70 -45.87
CA THR A 487 12.46 -3.62 -47.16
C THR A 487 13.30 -4.20 -48.33
N TRP A 488 14.52 -4.68 -48.02
CA TRP A 488 15.46 -5.22 -49.00
C TRP A 488 15.10 -6.63 -49.51
N ILE A 489 14.22 -7.32 -48.77
CA ILE A 489 13.64 -8.61 -49.15
C ILE A 489 12.20 -8.66 -48.71
N ASP A 490 11.33 -9.16 -49.56
CA ASP A 490 9.93 -9.45 -49.24
C ASP A 490 9.63 -10.91 -49.57
N LEU A 491 9.12 -11.62 -48.58
CA LEU A 491 8.94 -13.06 -48.65
C LEU A 491 7.54 -13.39 -49.19
N PRO A 492 7.42 -13.94 -50.42
CA PRO A 492 6.14 -14.08 -51.10
C PRO A 492 5.17 -15.04 -50.42
N PHE A 493 5.65 -15.93 -49.58
CA PHE A 493 4.82 -16.93 -48.90
C PHE A 493 3.90 -16.34 -47.81
N ARG A 494 4.11 -15.07 -47.39
CA ARG A 494 3.24 -14.38 -46.43
C ARG A 494 1.97 -13.82 -47.06
N TYR A 495 1.89 -13.77 -48.39
CA TYR A 495 0.78 -13.16 -49.13
C TYR A 495 -0.13 -14.19 -49.80
N MET A 496 -1.40 -13.85 -49.95
CA MET A 496 -2.33 -14.63 -50.74
C MET A 496 -1.90 -14.62 -52.21
N PRO A 497 -2.10 -15.71 -52.95
CA PRO A 497 -2.81 -16.96 -52.64
C PRO A 497 -2.00 -18.05 -51.93
N TYR A 498 -1.06 -17.72 -51.04
CA TYR A 498 -0.26 -18.66 -50.22
C TYR A 498 0.46 -19.76 -51.00
N LYS A 499 1.15 -19.42 -52.07
CA LYS A 499 1.77 -20.36 -53.06
C LYS A 499 2.72 -21.39 -52.46
N MET A 500 3.26 -21.19 -51.27
CA MET A 500 4.20 -22.09 -50.59
C MET A 500 3.67 -22.65 -49.27
N PHE A 501 2.37 -22.74 -49.11
CA PHE A 501 1.73 -23.13 -47.84
C PHE A 501 2.25 -24.44 -47.26
N VAL A 502 2.41 -25.49 -48.10
CA VAL A 502 2.90 -26.82 -47.67
C VAL A 502 4.33 -26.74 -47.11
N LEU A 503 5.20 -25.91 -47.69
CA LEU A 503 6.56 -25.70 -47.22
C LEU A 503 6.54 -24.93 -45.87
N VAL A 504 5.76 -23.85 -45.79
CA VAL A 504 5.62 -23.02 -44.59
C VAL A 504 5.08 -23.82 -43.44
N LYS A 505 4.11 -24.72 -43.67
CA LYS A 505 3.56 -25.63 -42.64
C LYS A 505 4.60 -26.56 -42.02
N LYS A 506 5.68 -26.88 -42.74
CA LYS A 506 6.78 -27.72 -42.24
C LYS A 506 7.80 -26.94 -41.41
N ILE A 507 7.83 -25.58 -41.51
CA ILE A 507 8.78 -24.71 -40.83
C ILE A 507 8.17 -24.08 -39.59
N LEU A 508 6.86 -23.90 -39.53
CA LEU A 508 6.09 -23.43 -38.38
C LEU A 508 5.77 -24.57 -37.43
#